data_dfd77742bcec67a424b2e80e2f8bcc5d
#
_entry.id   dfd77742bcec67a424b2e80e2f8bcc5d
#
_cell.length_a   1.000
_cell.length_b   1.000
_cell.length_c   1.000
_cell.angle_alpha   90.00
_cell.angle_beta   90.00
_cell.angle_gamma   90.00
#
_symmetry.space_group_name_H-M   'P 1'
#
loop_
_entity.id
_entity.type
_entity.pdbx_description
1 polymer ?
#
loop_
_entity_poly.entity_id
_entity_poly.type
_entity_poly.pdbx_seq_one_letter_code
_entity_poly.pdbx_strand_id
1 'polypeptide(L)'
;MTTTPRRDHRRYTILMTVLAFIIIAACMRLPIPGIDLISASLQLAQSGGMERLSLFALGTVPLFSLLALVELVRLMAPDLTERLGHAGWPRLLFGIAVLLLTALQGYGVLTAFVTMGLMADTLSAMVLGIAAFVGVSALLLWLNDAIRLPGLGSGIWLLMTIPMFSRVPREIVMSIQTVRSGIMPPWHLWMLAGAVVVAVAIVVALNRLLLATGPDDGMRQDTPLSVLLWPPFLAGIATGYLMVVPIILLPASLETAPWLATAMHTVFMSVLIPLFVYGYFRQLPFDRRADMKPILTVVALAQVLLCAGLGLLHLIVFAPAAPTGPALIVCVTVVLALGRVLVSGRRQTR
;
A
#
# COMPACT_ATOMS: atom_id res chain seq x y z
N MET A 1 37.51 -1.04 5.88
CA MET A 1 36.21 -0.47 5.49
C MET A 1 36.33 0.08 4.08
N THR A 2 36.00 -0.72 3.07
CA THR A 2 36.06 -0.35 1.65
C THR A 2 34.80 0.45 1.30
N THR A 3 35.00 1.73 1.04
CA THR A 3 33.96 2.62 0.50
C THR A 3 33.58 2.14 -0.89
N THR A 4 32.55 1.31 -1.01
CA THR A 4 31.94 1.01 -2.30
C THR A 4 31.47 2.31 -2.96
N PRO A 5 31.83 2.58 -4.19
CA PRO A 5 31.58 3.88 -4.83
C PRO A 5 30.05 4.09 -4.92
N ARG A 6 29.57 5.24 -4.47
CA ARG A 6 28.14 5.68 -4.48
C ARG A 6 27.43 5.50 -5.84
N ARG A 7 28.19 5.41 -6.95
CA ARG A 7 27.68 5.14 -8.30
C ARG A 7 27.08 3.74 -8.45
N ASP A 8 27.67 2.73 -7.82
CA ASP A 8 27.20 1.34 -7.95
C ASP A 8 25.90 1.14 -7.19
N HIS A 9 25.74 1.79 -6.04
CA HIS A 9 24.50 1.73 -5.27
C HIS A 9 23.29 2.32 -6.05
N ARG A 10 23.46 3.42 -6.77
CA ARG A 10 22.41 4.03 -7.60
C ARG A 10 22.01 3.11 -8.76
N ARG A 11 22.99 2.58 -9.49
CA ARG A 11 22.71 1.65 -10.60
C ARG A 11 21.99 0.42 -10.11
N TYR A 12 22.41 -0.12 -8.97
CA TYR A 12 21.75 -1.25 -8.31
C TYR A 12 20.30 -0.94 -7.96
N THR A 13 20.02 0.19 -7.31
CA THR A 13 18.65 0.58 -6.93
C THR A 13 17.74 0.74 -8.16
N ILE A 14 18.23 1.38 -9.23
CA ILE A 14 17.48 1.53 -10.49
C ILE A 14 17.21 0.16 -11.12
N LEU A 15 18.24 -0.68 -11.21
CA LEU A 15 18.11 -2.03 -11.78
C LEU A 15 17.08 -2.86 -11.01
N MET A 16 17.16 -2.85 -9.67
CA MET A 16 16.21 -3.58 -8.82
C MET A 16 14.79 -3.01 -8.91
N THR A 17 14.62 -1.70 -9.08
CA THR A 17 13.32 -1.07 -9.31
C THR A 17 12.71 -1.52 -10.64
N VAL A 18 13.49 -1.53 -11.72
CA VAL A 18 13.05 -2.00 -13.04
C VAL A 18 12.74 -3.50 -13.00
N LEU A 19 13.58 -4.29 -12.34
CA LEU A 19 13.37 -5.72 -12.16
C LEU A 19 12.06 -6.00 -11.39
N ALA A 20 11.80 -5.27 -10.30
CA ALA A 20 10.57 -5.38 -9.54
C ALA A 20 9.34 -5.05 -10.40
N PHE A 21 9.43 -4.00 -11.22
CA PHE A 21 8.35 -3.64 -12.14
C PHE A 21 8.07 -4.77 -13.14
N ILE A 22 9.11 -5.33 -13.77
CA ILE A 22 8.98 -6.44 -14.74
C ILE A 22 8.37 -7.66 -14.08
N ILE A 23 8.87 -8.06 -12.91
CA ILE A 23 8.39 -9.24 -12.17
C ILE A 23 6.93 -9.09 -11.79
N ILE A 24 6.54 -7.96 -11.18
CA ILE A 24 5.17 -7.72 -10.76
C ILE A 24 4.25 -7.67 -11.98
N ALA A 25 4.64 -6.96 -13.04
CA ALA A 25 3.86 -6.89 -14.27
C ALA A 25 3.65 -8.27 -14.92
N ALA A 26 4.66 -9.15 -14.88
CA ALA A 26 4.55 -10.53 -15.34
C ALA A 26 3.60 -11.34 -14.44
N CYS A 27 3.77 -11.28 -13.12
CA CYS A 27 2.90 -11.98 -12.16
C CYS A 27 1.43 -11.54 -12.24
N MET A 28 1.17 -10.27 -12.58
CA MET A 28 -0.20 -9.75 -12.77
C MET A 28 -0.88 -10.29 -14.05
N ARG A 29 -0.11 -10.78 -15.02
CA ARG A 29 -0.62 -11.31 -16.30
C ARG A 29 -0.66 -12.82 -16.36
N LEU A 30 0.16 -13.51 -15.55
CA LEU A 30 0.20 -14.96 -15.52
C LEU A 30 -0.98 -15.50 -14.71
N PRO A 31 -1.81 -16.39 -15.28
CA PRO A 31 -2.91 -17.00 -14.55
C PRO A 31 -2.39 -17.97 -13.49
N ILE A 32 -3.18 -18.20 -12.46
CA ILE A 32 -2.90 -19.23 -11.45
C ILE A 32 -2.97 -20.60 -12.11
N PRO A 33 -2.02 -21.49 -11.85
CA PRO A 33 -2.05 -22.86 -12.39
C PRO A 33 -3.31 -23.61 -11.96
N GLY A 34 -3.94 -24.30 -12.91
CA GLY A 34 -5.15 -25.08 -12.65
C GLY A 34 -6.48 -24.32 -12.83
N ILE A 35 -6.46 -23.03 -13.16
CA ILE A 35 -7.66 -22.27 -13.50
C ILE A 35 -8.08 -22.59 -14.95
N ASP A 36 -9.38 -22.86 -15.14
CA ASP A 36 -10.00 -22.93 -16.46
C ASP A 36 -10.23 -21.52 -17.01
N LEU A 37 -9.32 -21.11 -17.92
CA LEU A 37 -9.36 -19.78 -18.53
C LEU A 37 -10.60 -19.54 -19.39
N ILE A 38 -11.22 -20.59 -19.95
CA ILE A 38 -12.41 -20.48 -20.79
C ILE A 38 -13.60 -20.11 -19.92
N SER A 39 -13.87 -20.88 -18.87
CA SER A 39 -14.93 -20.61 -17.90
C SER A 39 -14.71 -19.25 -17.21
N ALA A 40 -13.47 -18.95 -16.84
CA ALA A 40 -13.10 -17.68 -16.21
C ALA A 40 -13.32 -16.47 -17.12
N SER A 41 -12.98 -16.58 -18.40
CA SER A 41 -13.20 -15.49 -19.36
C SER A 41 -14.69 -15.17 -19.57
N LEU A 42 -15.53 -16.20 -19.61
CA LEU A 42 -16.97 -16.05 -19.77
C LEU A 42 -17.63 -15.37 -18.55
N GLN A 43 -17.22 -15.78 -17.34
CA GLN A 43 -17.81 -15.25 -16.10
C GLN A 43 -17.28 -13.87 -15.71
N LEU A 44 -16.01 -13.59 -15.99
CA LEU A 44 -15.30 -12.39 -15.49
C LEU A 44 -15.02 -11.33 -16.57
N ALA A 45 -15.31 -11.62 -17.84
CA ALA A 45 -15.09 -10.66 -18.93
C ALA A 45 -15.82 -9.34 -18.70
N GLN A 46 -17.01 -9.38 -18.11
CA GLN A 46 -17.83 -8.20 -17.82
C GLN A 46 -17.36 -7.43 -16.58
N SER A 47 -16.72 -8.10 -15.61
CA SER A 47 -16.32 -7.51 -14.32
C SER A 47 -14.87 -7.01 -14.30
N GLY A 48 -14.08 -7.22 -15.34
CA GLY A 48 -12.65 -6.91 -15.37
C GLY A 48 -11.82 -7.71 -14.36
N GLY A 49 -12.33 -8.86 -13.93
CA GLY A 49 -11.79 -9.66 -12.83
C GLY A 49 -10.58 -10.53 -13.18
N MET A 50 -10.06 -10.50 -14.43
CA MET A 50 -8.92 -11.33 -14.84
C MET A 50 -7.65 -11.09 -13.98
N GLU A 51 -7.45 -9.89 -13.47
CA GLU A 51 -6.33 -9.62 -12.54
C GLU A 51 -6.44 -10.41 -11.23
N ARG A 52 -7.66 -10.75 -10.79
CA ARG A 52 -7.92 -11.54 -9.58
C ARG A 52 -7.58 -13.01 -9.75
N LEU A 53 -7.45 -13.49 -10.99
CA LEU A 53 -7.06 -14.85 -11.35
C LEU A 53 -5.57 -14.98 -11.63
N SER A 54 -4.80 -13.91 -11.45
CA SER A 54 -3.36 -13.92 -11.71
C SER A 54 -2.57 -14.44 -10.51
N LEU A 55 -1.32 -14.83 -10.75
CA LEU A 55 -0.36 -15.17 -9.69
C LEU A 55 -0.19 -14.05 -8.65
N PHE A 56 -0.53 -12.82 -9.03
CA PHE A 56 -0.49 -11.65 -8.16
C PHE A 56 -1.83 -11.38 -7.44
N ALA A 57 -2.78 -12.33 -7.44
CA ALA A 57 -4.10 -12.16 -6.84
C ALA A 57 -4.04 -11.81 -5.34
N LEU A 58 -3.14 -12.45 -4.58
CA LEU A 58 -2.83 -12.08 -3.20
C LEU A 58 -1.93 -10.84 -3.11
N GLY A 59 -1.16 -10.55 -4.16
CA GLY A 59 -0.28 -9.39 -4.25
C GLY A 59 0.69 -9.25 -3.08
N THR A 60 0.81 -8.02 -2.58
CA THR A 60 1.64 -7.68 -1.42
C THR A 60 0.91 -7.83 -0.08
N VAL A 61 -0.36 -8.28 -0.07
CA VAL A 61 -1.22 -8.29 1.13
C VAL A 61 -0.64 -9.10 2.28
N PRO A 62 -0.17 -10.36 2.10
CA PRO A 62 0.38 -11.14 3.22
C PRO A 62 1.62 -10.48 3.85
N LEU A 63 2.53 -9.99 3.00
CA LEU A 63 3.75 -9.30 3.42
C LEU A 63 3.41 -8.00 4.17
N PHE A 64 2.50 -7.20 3.60
CA PHE A 64 2.11 -5.93 4.18
C PHE A 64 1.34 -6.09 5.50
N SER A 65 0.46 -7.08 5.61
CA SER A 65 -0.29 -7.35 6.84
C SER A 65 0.64 -7.68 8.01
N LEU A 66 1.67 -8.49 7.78
CA LEU A 66 2.65 -8.80 8.81
C LEU A 66 3.59 -7.62 9.13
N LEU A 67 3.98 -6.83 8.12
CA LEU A 67 4.74 -5.60 8.37
C LEU A 67 3.92 -4.60 9.18
N ALA A 68 2.63 -4.45 8.89
CA ALA A 68 1.73 -3.59 9.66
C ALA A 68 1.57 -4.08 11.11
N LEU A 69 1.49 -5.41 11.32
CA LEU A 69 1.45 -5.99 12.65
C LEU A 69 2.75 -5.71 13.42
N VAL A 70 3.91 -5.89 12.78
CA VAL A 70 5.22 -5.58 13.38
C VAL A 70 5.30 -4.10 13.74
N GLU A 71 4.83 -3.21 12.86
CA GLU A 71 4.83 -1.76 13.13
C GLU A 71 3.85 -1.39 14.25
N LEU A 72 2.69 -2.06 14.32
CA LEU A 72 1.76 -1.89 15.43
C LEU A 72 2.38 -2.33 16.77
N VAL A 73 3.03 -3.49 16.80
CA VAL A 73 3.76 -3.96 18.00
C VAL A 73 4.86 -2.98 18.38
N ARG A 74 5.59 -2.44 17.39
CA ARG A 74 6.61 -1.41 17.63
C ARG A 74 6.03 -0.15 18.27
N LEU A 75 4.84 0.28 17.84
CA LEU A 75 4.16 1.46 18.40
C LEU A 75 3.68 1.21 19.84
N MET A 76 3.23 -0.02 20.15
CA MET A 76 2.70 -0.38 21.45
C MET A 76 3.79 -0.75 22.47
N ALA A 77 4.83 -1.46 22.02
CA ALA A 77 5.89 -2.01 22.86
C ALA A 77 7.29 -1.77 22.24
N PRO A 78 7.78 -0.51 22.22
CA PRO A 78 9.06 -0.17 21.60
C PRO A 78 10.25 -0.94 22.18
N ASP A 79 10.27 -1.15 23.52
CA ASP A 79 11.34 -1.87 24.20
C ASP A 79 11.45 -3.34 23.74
N LEU A 80 10.32 -3.97 23.46
CA LEU A 80 10.29 -5.34 22.94
C LEU A 80 10.92 -5.43 21.55
N THR A 81 10.57 -4.49 20.67
CA THR A 81 11.10 -4.47 19.30
C THR A 81 12.58 -4.13 19.25
N GLU A 82 13.07 -3.28 20.16
CA GLU A 82 14.49 -2.98 20.28
C GLU A 82 15.28 -4.22 20.71
N ARG A 83 14.83 -4.94 21.73
CA ARG A 83 15.45 -6.20 22.18
C ARG A 83 15.46 -7.27 21.10
N LEU A 84 14.37 -7.42 20.35
CA LEU A 84 14.25 -8.37 19.24
C LEU A 84 15.12 -7.98 18.03
N GLY A 85 15.30 -6.68 17.78
CA GLY A 85 16.07 -6.17 16.64
C GLY A 85 17.54 -6.54 16.63
N HIS A 86 18.11 -6.88 17.80
CA HIS A 86 19.50 -7.32 17.93
C HIS A 86 19.70 -8.82 17.66
N ALA A 87 18.63 -9.61 17.61
CA ALA A 87 18.68 -11.03 17.33
C ALA A 87 18.48 -11.30 15.84
N GLY A 88 19.23 -12.20 15.22
CA GLY A 88 19.09 -12.51 13.78
C GLY A 88 17.85 -13.35 13.43
N TRP A 89 17.30 -14.09 14.40
CA TRP A 89 16.17 -15.00 14.20
C TRP A 89 14.80 -14.34 13.92
N PRO A 90 14.48 -13.09 14.37
CA PRO A 90 13.19 -12.49 14.07
C PRO A 90 12.96 -12.27 12.57
N ARG A 91 14.03 -12.00 11.80
CA ARG A 91 13.93 -11.86 10.34
C ARG A 91 13.54 -13.16 9.66
N LEU A 92 14.10 -14.29 10.11
CA LEU A 92 13.75 -15.62 9.59
C LEU A 92 12.30 -15.97 9.94
N LEU A 93 11.90 -15.76 11.20
CA LEU A 93 10.52 -15.98 11.64
C LEU A 93 9.53 -15.12 10.88
N PHE A 94 9.85 -13.85 10.62
CA PHE A 94 9.03 -12.96 9.83
C PHE A 94 8.83 -13.53 8.42
N GLY A 95 9.91 -13.98 7.75
CA GLY A 95 9.82 -14.61 6.44
C GLY A 95 8.93 -15.85 6.44
N ILE A 96 9.14 -16.76 7.41
CA ILE A 96 8.31 -17.96 7.56
C ILE A 96 6.85 -17.60 7.81
N ALA A 97 6.58 -16.63 8.68
CA ALA A 97 5.21 -16.17 8.96
C ALA A 97 4.51 -15.59 7.73
N VAL A 98 5.23 -14.81 6.89
CA VAL A 98 4.68 -14.33 5.61
C VAL A 98 4.30 -15.49 4.70
N LEU A 99 5.18 -16.49 4.55
CA LEU A 99 4.92 -17.64 3.66
C LEU A 99 3.76 -18.51 4.17
N LEU A 100 3.68 -18.73 5.49
CA LEU A 100 2.56 -19.46 6.10
C LEU A 100 1.24 -18.70 5.94
N LEU A 101 1.23 -17.38 6.17
CA LEU A 101 0.04 -16.54 5.97
C LEU A 101 -0.38 -16.56 4.50
N THR A 102 0.59 -16.52 3.57
CA THR A 102 0.31 -16.63 2.14
C THR A 102 -0.31 -17.98 1.79
N ALA A 103 0.21 -19.08 2.33
CA ALA A 103 -0.35 -20.40 2.10
C ALA A 103 -1.79 -20.50 2.62
N LEU A 104 -2.06 -19.96 3.82
CA LEU A 104 -3.40 -19.94 4.42
C LEU A 104 -4.40 -19.11 3.60
N GLN A 105 -4.01 -17.88 3.22
CA GLN A 105 -4.86 -17.01 2.40
C GLN A 105 -5.03 -17.58 0.99
N GLY A 106 -3.95 -18.17 0.41
CA GLY A 106 -3.98 -18.86 -0.88
C GLY A 106 -4.96 -20.01 -0.88
N TYR A 107 -4.96 -20.84 0.15
CA TYR A 107 -5.94 -21.91 0.31
C TYR A 107 -7.38 -21.37 0.29
N GLY A 108 -7.67 -20.30 1.03
CA GLY A 108 -8.99 -19.68 1.04
C GLY A 108 -9.42 -19.15 -0.35
N VAL A 109 -8.52 -18.51 -1.07
CA VAL A 109 -8.80 -17.99 -2.43
C VAL A 109 -9.05 -19.14 -3.42
N LEU A 110 -8.22 -20.18 -3.39
CA LEU A 110 -8.39 -21.34 -4.29
C LEU A 110 -9.67 -22.11 -3.98
N THR A 111 -10.02 -22.29 -2.71
CA THR A 111 -11.30 -22.90 -2.32
C THR A 111 -12.49 -22.09 -2.87
N ALA A 112 -12.42 -20.77 -2.84
CA ALA A 112 -13.44 -19.94 -3.49
C ALA A 112 -13.50 -20.15 -5.00
N PHE A 113 -12.36 -20.34 -5.69
CA PHE A 113 -12.35 -20.62 -7.13
C PHE A 113 -12.92 -22.00 -7.46
N VAL A 114 -12.67 -23.01 -6.62
CA VAL A 114 -13.31 -24.34 -6.76
C VAL A 114 -14.83 -24.22 -6.60
N THR A 115 -15.31 -23.50 -5.58
CA THR A 115 -16.77 -23.32 -5.36
C THR A 115 -17.44 -22.53 -6.48
N MET A 116 -16.72 -21.64 -7.15
CA MET A 116 -17.20 -20.90 -8.33
C MET A 116 -17.12 -21.71 -9.63
N GLY A 117 -16.56 -22.93 -9.61
CA GLY A 117 -16.36 -23.76 -10.81
C GLY A 117 -15.27 -23.23 -11.75
N LEU A 118 -14.38 -22.38 -11.26
CA LEU A 118 -13.27 -21.82 -12.03
C LEU A 118 -12.01 -22.68 -12.00
N MET A 119 -11.95 -23.65 -11.10
CA MET A 119 -10.81 -24.54 -10.88
C MET A 119 -11.29 -25.94 -10.55
N ALA A 120 -10.58 -26.95 -11.04
CA ALA A 120 -10.87 -28.36 -10.72
C ALA A 120 -10.63 -28.64 -9.23
N ASP A 121 -11.55 -29.37 -8.60
CA ASP A 121 -11.40 -29.83 -7.21
C ASP A 121 -10.45 -31.04 -7.16
N THR A 122 -9.18 -30.79 -7.37
CA THR A 122 -8.11 -31.80 -7.31
C THR A 122 -7.01 -31.36 -6.37
N LEU A 123 -6.49 -32.27 -5.57
CA LEU A 123 -5.38 -31.98 -4.64
C LEU A 123 -4.17 -31.38 -5.37
N SER A 124 -3.87 -31.89 -6.58
CA SER A 124 -2.75 -31.40 -7.38
C SER A 124 -2.92 -29.93 -7.79
N ALA A 125 -4.12 -29.52 -8.24
CA ALA A 125 -4.41 -28.14 -8.60
C ALA A 125 -4.30 -27.21 -7.39
N MET A 126 -4.84 -27.61 -6.22
CA MET A 126 -4.75 -26.85 -4.97
C MET A 126 -3.31 -26.68 -4.53
N VAL A 127 -2.52 -27.77 -4.48
CA VAL A 127 -1.11 -27.70 -4.06
C VAL A 127 -0.29 -26.82 -5.00
N LEU A 128 -0.50 -26.96 -6.33
CA LEU A 128 0.21 -26.15 -7.32
C LEU A 128 -0.14 -24.67 -7.20
N GLY A 129 -1.41 -24.34 -7.00
CA GLY A 129 -1.88 -22.97 -6.80
C GLY A 129 -1.30 -22.35 -5.52
N ILE A 130 -1.30 -23.09 -4.39
CA ILE A 130 -0.69 -22.63 -3.14
C ILE A 130 0.81 -22.40 -3.32
N ALA A 131 1.52 -23.36 -3.95
CA ALA A 131 2.95 -23.27 -4.21
C ALA A 131 3.28 -22.04 -5.09
N ALA A 132 2.45 -21.74 -6.07
CA ALA A 132 2.60 -20.55 -6.91
C ALA A 132 2.47 -19.25 -6.09
N PHE A 133 1.47 -19.12 -5.22
CA PHE A 133 1.32 -17.96 -4.34
C PHE A 133 2.50 -17.81 -3.37
N VAL A 134 2.93 -18.91 -2.74
CA VAL A 134 4.08 -18.93 -1.84
C VAL A 134 5.36 -18.51 -2.58
N GLY A 135 5.57 -19.00 -3.80
CA GLY A 135 6.69 -18.64 -4.66
C GLY A 135 6.72 -17.14 -4.98
N VAL A 136 5.57 -16.55 -5.36
CA VAL A 136 5.45 -15.11 -5.59
C VAL A 136 5.75 -14.33 -4.32
N SER A 137 5.20 -14.74 -3.17
CA SER A 137 5.45 -14.05 -1.89
C SER A 137 6.91 -14.14 -1.45
N ALA A 138 7.59 -15.29 -1.68
CA ALA A 138 9.02 -15.43 -1.43
C ALA A 138 9.84 -14.46 -2.31
N LEU A 139 9.46 -14.31 -3.57
CA LEU A 139 10.08 -13.36 -4.49
C LEU A 139 9.84 -11.90 -4.06
N LEU A 140 8.64 -11.56 -3.60
CA LEU A 140 8.32 -10.22 -3.06
C LEU A 140 9.10 -9.93 -1.77
N LEU A 141 9.28 -10.91 -0.88
CA LEU A 141 10.14 -10.81 0.30
C LEU A 141 11.59 -10.49 -0.09
N TRP A 142 12.12 -11.23 -1.07
CA TRP A 142 13.48 -10.97 -1.56
C TRP A 142 13.61 -9.58 -2.17
N LEU A 143 12.65 -9.15 -3.01
CA LEU A 143 12.65 -7.81 -3.59
C LEU A 143 12.53 -6.72 -2.52
N ASN A 144 11.69 -6.92 -1.49
CA ASN A 144 11.57 -5.99 -0.37
C ASN A 144 12.90 -5.76 0.35
N ASP A 145 13.68 -6.81 0.54
CA ASP A 145 14.98 -6.74 1.19
C ASP A 145 16.10 -6.18 0.29
N ALA A 146 16.01 -6.47 -1.02
CA ALA A 146 16.98 -6.02 -2.01
C ALA A 146 16.84 -4.52 -2.35
N ILE A 147 15.62 -3.98 -2.28
CA ILE A 147 15.33 -2.59 -2.63
C ILE A 147 15.37 -1.73 -1.37
N ARG A 148 16.28 -0.77 -1.34
CA ARG A 148 16.35 0.25 -0.28
C ARG A 148 16.26 1.63 -0.90
N LEU A 149 15.15 2.32 -0.62
CA LEU A 149 14.93 3.69 -1.05
C LEU A 149 15.32 4.68 0.05
N PRO A 150 16.02 5.78 -0.28
CA PRO A 150 16.44 6.77 0.71
C PRO A 150 15.20 7.40 1.37
N GLY A 151 15.16 7.30 2.71
CA GLY A 151 14.09 7.83 3.55
C GLY A 151 12.85 6.94 3.68
N LEU A 152 12.76 5.81 2.94
CA LEU A 152 11.64 4.86 3.01
C LEU A 152 12.00 3.54 3.72
N GLY A 153 13.28 3.24 3.82
CA GLY A 153 13.83 2.06 4.50
C GLY A 153 13.62 0.77 3.72
N SER A 154 12.41 0.24 3.64
CA SER A 154 12.09 -1.03 2.97
C SER A 154 11.52 -0.84 1.57
N GLY A 155 11.68 -1.86 0.72
CA GLY A 155 11.16 -1.87 -0.65
C GLY A 155 9.64 -2.03 -0.75
N ILE A 156 8.94 -2.36 0.36
CA ILE A 156 7.50 -2.63 0.35
C ILE A 156 6.68 -1.50 -0.27
N TRP A 157 7.04 -0.25 0.00
CA TRP A 157 6.34 0.92 -0.52
C TRP A 157 6.40 0.99 -2.04
N LEU A 158 7.57 0.63 -2.63
CA LEU A 158 7.70 0.51 -4.07
C LEU A 158 6.87 -0.64 -4.62
N LEU A 159 6.93 -1.82 -3.97
CA LEU A 159 6.19 -3.01 -4.40
C LEU A 159 4.68 -2.79 -4.37
N MET A 160 4.16 -2.00 -3.42
CA MET A 160 2.75 -1.59 -3.37
C MET A 160 2.39 -0.56 -4.44
N THR A 161 3.31 0.30 -4.79
CA THR A 161 3.08 1.39 -5.75
C THR A 161 2.96 0.86 -7.19
N ILE A 162 3.71 -0.18 -7.55
CA ILE A 162 3.72 -0.74 -8.92
C ILE A 162 2.32 -1.19 -9.38
N PRO A 163 1.58 -2.05 -8.65
CA PRO A 163 0.22 -2.44 -9.05
C PRO A 163 -0.77 -1.28 -9.05
N MET A 164 -0.58 -0.27 -8.19
CA MET A 164 -1.41 0.93 -8.21
C MET A 164 -1.23 1.70 -9.52
N PHE A 165 0.00 1.93 -9.96
CA PHE A 165 0.28 2.58 -11.24
C PHE A 165 -0.21 1.78 -12.45
N SER A 166 -0.12 0.46 -12.40
CA SER A 166 -0.57 -0.38 -13.52
C SER A 166 -2.08 -0.33 -13.75
N ARG A 167 -2.87 0.02 -12.73
CA ARG A 167 -4.33 0.18 -12.83
C ARG A 167 -4.77 1.55 -13.34
N VAL A 168 -3.97 2.59 -13.14
CA VAL A 168 -4.32 3.98 -13.49
C VAL A 168 -4.82 4.14 -14.95
N PRO A 169 -4.14 3.59 -15.98
CA PRO A 169 -4.62 3.75 -17.36
C PRO A 169 -6.02 3.17 -17.58
N ARG A 170 -6.30 2.01 -16.99
CA ARG A 170 -7.61 1.36 -17.09
C ARG A 170 -8.69 2.17 -16.37
N GLU A 171 -8.41 2.65 -15.17
CA GLU A 171 -9.33 3.46 -14.37
C GLU A 171 -9.68 4.77 -15.09
N ILE A 172 -8.71 5.41 -15.74
CA ILE A 172 -8.95 6.61 -16.57
C ILE A 172 -9.87 6.26 -17.73
N VAL A 173 -9.61 5.17 -18.46
CA VAL A 173 -10.45 4.74 -19.59
C VAL A 173 -11.88 4.45 -19.13
N MET A 174 -12.05 3.74 -18.01
CA MET A 174 -13.37 3.44 -17.43
C MET A 174 -14.12 4.72 -17.03
N SER A 175 -13.44 5.69 -16.42
CA SER A 175 -14.04 6.97 -16.06
C SER A 175 -14.49 7.77 -17.29
N ILE A 176 -13.68 7.78 -18.36
CA ILE A 176 -14.04 8.42 -19.63
C ILE A 176 -15.26 7.71 -20.27
N GLN A 177 -15.29 6.39 -20.25
CA GLN A 177 -16.43 5.62 -20.76
C GLN A 177 -17.71 5.88 -19.97
N THR A 178 -17.64 5.99 -18.64
CA THR A 178 -18.77 6.31 -17.76
C THR A 178 -19.36 7.69 -18.09
N VAL A 179 -18.50 8.66 -18.43
CA VAL A 179 -18.95 9.98 -18.91
C VAL A 179 -19.57 9.88 -20.29
N ARG A 180 -18.96 9.14 -21.22
CA ARG A 180 -19.47 8.95 -22.57
C ARG A 180 -20.84 8.25 -22.62
N SER A 181 -21.08 7.33 -21.69
CA SER A 181 -22.37 6.63 -21.56
C SER A 181 -23.46 7.48 -20.91
N GLY A 182 -23.15 8.71 -20.48
CA GLY A 182 -24.10 9.61 -19.83
C GLY A 182 -24.43 9.26 -18.37
N ILE A 183 -23.77 8.24 -17.80
CA ILE A 183 -23.96 7.84 -16.41
C ILE A 183 -23.41 8.91 -15.45
N MET A 184 -22.32 9.57 -15.87
CA MET A 184 -21.63 10.59 -15.08
C MET A 184 -21.47 11.89 -15.86
N PRO A 185 -21.83 13.06 -15.30
CA PRO A 185 -21.64 14.34 -15.96
C PRO A 185 -20.14 14.68 -16.09
N PRO A 186 -19.71 15.36 -17.18
CA PRO A 186 -18.29 15.63 -17.48
C PRO A 186 -17.54 16.42 -16.39
N TRP A 187 -18.24 17.29 -15.65
CA TRP A 187 -17.63 18.11 -14.60
C TRP A 187 -17.07 17.28 -13.42
N HIS A 188 -17.58 16.06 -13.20
CA HIS A 188 -17.03 15.13 -12.19
C HIS A 188 -15.57 14.77 -12.49
N LEU A 189 -15.18 14.62 -13.76
CA LEU A 189 -13.77 14.34 -14.11
C LEU A 189 -12.85 15.52 -13.74
N TRP A 190 -13.32 16.75 -13.99
CA TRP A 190 -12.56 17.94 -13.62
C TRP A 190 -12.43 18.09 -12.10
N MET A 191 -13.49 17.80 -11.38
CA MET A 191 -13.49 17.81 -9.92
C MET A 191 -12.52 16.75 -9.36
N LEU A 192 -12.54 15.53 -9.91
CA LEU A 192 -11.60 14.46 -9.54
C LEU A 192 -10.16 14.85 -9.87
N ALA A 193 -9.90 15.36 -11.07
CA ALA A 193 -8.57 15.81 -11.46
C ALA A 193 -8.05 16.94 -10.57
N GLY A 194 -8.88 17.92 -10.26
CA GLY A 194 -8.55 19.01 -9.35
C GLY A 194 -8.25 18.51 -7.93
N ALA A 195 -9.05 17.60 -7.40
CA ALA A 195 -8.83 17.00 -6.09
C ALA A 195 -7.51 16.20 -6.04
N VAL A 196 -7.19 15.43 -7.07
CA VAL A 196 -5.92 14.71 -7.16
C VAL A 196 -4.74 15.67 -7.21
N VAL A 197 -4.81 16.74 -8.01
CA VAL A 197 -3.74 17.77 -8.07
C VAL A 197 -3.51 18.43 -6.72
N VAL A 198 -4.58 18.83 -6.03
CA VAL A 198 -4.50 19.41 -4.68
C VAL A 198 -3.90 18.40 -3.70
N ALA A 199 -4.36 17.15 -3.74
CA ALA A 199 -3.84 16.09 -2.87
C ALA A 199 -2.34 15.83 -3.12
N VAL A 200 -1.89 15.78 -4.38
CA VAL A 200 -0.47 15.66 -4.74
C VAL A 200 0.32 16.85 -4.18
N ALA A 201 -0.18 18.08 -4.34
CA ALA A 201 0.49 19.27 -3.82
C ALA A 201 0.64 19.23 -2.29
N ILE A 202 -0.39 18.79 -1.57
CA ILE A 202 -0.33 18.60 -0.11
C ILE A 202 0.73 17.55 0.26
N VAL A 203 0.75 16.39 -0.38
CA VAL A 203 1.75 15.34 -0.08
C VAL A 203 3.17 15.82 -0.38
N VAL A 204 3.39 16.55 -1.48
CA VAL A 204 4.68 17.15 -1.82
C VAL A 204 5.12 18.15 -0.74
N ALA A 205 4.21 19.02 -0.27
CA ALA A 205 4.47 19.99 0.78
C ALA A 205 4.83 19.29 2.10
N LEU A 206 4.07 18.27 2.51
CA LEU A 206 4.35 17.47 3.72
C LEU A 206 5.71 16.74 3.63
N ASN A 207 6.01 16.17 2.47
CA ASN A 207 7.29 15.49 2.25
C ASN A 207 8.47 16.47 2.38
N ARG A 208 8.34 17.70 1.84
CA ARG A 208 9.35 18.76 1.97
C ARG A 208 9.47 19.23 3.42
N LEU A 209 8.34 19.43 4.11
CA LEU A 209 8.31 19.85 5.50
C LEU A 209 9.04 18.85 6.41
N LEU A 210 8.70 17.54 6.29
CA LEU A 210 9.32 16.48 7.10
C LEU A 210 10.82 16.31 6.82
N LEU A 211 11.25 16.51 5.57
CA LEU A 211 12.68 16.44 5.23
C LEU A 211 13.47 17.66 5.68
N ALA A 212 12.84 18.85 5.72
CA ALA A 212 13.49 20.07 6.21
C ALA A 212 13.71 20.05 7.73
N THR A 213 12.91 19.28 8.47
CA THR A 213 12.99 19.16 9.92
C THR A 213 13.77 17.93 10.41
N GLY A 214 14.22 17.09 9.48
CA GLY A 214 15.09 15.95 9.79
C GLY A 214 16.45 16.43 10.29
N PRO A 215 17.04 15.80 11.32
CA PRO A 215 18.35 16.18 11.82
C PRO A 215 19.46 15.91 10.80
N ASP A 216 20.41 16.85 10.69
CA ASP A 216 21.64 16.69 9.91
C ASP A 216 22.58 15.60 10.46
N ASP A 217 22.41 15.21 11.70
CA ASP A 217 23.28 14.25 12.40
C ASP A 217 22.72 12.83 12.37
N GLY A 218 23.23 12.00 11.46
CA GLY A 218 23.40 10.54 11.58
C GLY A 218 22.28 9.63 12.16
N MET A 219 21.18 10.21 12.60
CA MET A 219 20.05 9.46 13.14
C MET A 219 19.25 8.83 11.98
N ARG A 220 18.90 7.56 12.10
CA ARG A 220 18.16 6.75 11.12
C ARG A 220 17.28 7.61 10.22
N GLN A 221 17.72 7.78 8.97
CA GLN A 221 17.07 8.59 7.94
C GLN A 221 15.64 8.13 7.59
N ASP A 222 15.19 7.02 8.18
CA ASP A 222 13.93 6.36 7.88
C ASP A 222 12.75 6.89 8.70
N THR A 223 12.99 7.62 9.80
CA THR A 223 11.96 8.00 10.77
C THR A 223 10.96 9.06 10.28
N PRO A 224 11.37 10.14 9.58
CA PRO A 224 10.42 11.22 9.25
C PRO A 224 9.35 10.79 8.25
N LEU A 225 9.69 9.99 7.25
CA LEU A 225 8.73 9.54 6.23
C LEU A 225 7.85 8.37 6.72
N SER A 226 8.28 7.62 7.73
CA SER A 226 7.44 6.59 8.37
C SER A 226 6.18 7.20 8.96
N VAL A 227 6.25 8.41 9.53
CA VAL A 227 5.07 9.13 10.06
C VAL A 227 4.11 9.57 8.95
N LEU A 228 4.61 9.77 7.73
CA LEU A 228 3.75 10.11 6.59
C LEU A 228 3.03 8.89 6.02
N LEU A 229 3.68 7.73 6.01
CA LEU A 229 3.21 6.54 5.32
C LEU A 229 2.38 5.61 6.22
N TRP A 230 2.90 5.26 7.40
CA TRP A 230 2.29 4.24 8.24
C TRP A 230 0.94 4.62 8.84
N PRO A 231 0.72 5.82 9.43
CA PRO A 231 -0.53 6.12 10.10
C PRO A 231 -1.77 5.98 9.23
N PRO A 232 -1.83 6.45 7.96
CA PRO A 232 -2.98 6.24 7.08
C PRO A 232 -3.22 4.76 6.76
N PHE A 233 -2.15 3.97 6.60
CA PHE A 233 -2.27 2.54 6.33
C PHE A 233 -2.71 1.73 7.54
N LEU A 234 -2.12 1.97 8.71
CA LEU A 234 -2.54 1.33 9.96
C LEU A 234 -3.99 1.68 10.28
N ALA A 235 -4.38 2.95 10.08
CA ALA A 235 -5.77 3.39 10.24
C ALA A 235 -6.70 2.66 9.24
N GLY A 236 -6.29 2.50 7.98
CA GLY A 236 -7.05 1.77 6.97
C GLY A 236 -7.27 0.31 7.35
N ILE A 237 -6.22 -0.39 7.79
CA ILE A 237 -6.32 -1.78 8.25
C ILE A 237 -7.22 -1.88 9.48
N ALA A 238 -6.99 -1.05 10.49
CA ALA A 238 -7.80 -1.05 11.70
C ALA A 238 -9.27 -0.70 11.43
N THR A 239 -9.52 0.26 10.53
CA THR A 239 -10.89 0.59 10.08
C THR A 239 -11.54 -0.60 9.39
N GLY A 240 -10.81 -1.35 8.55
CA GLY A 240 -11.32 -2.56 7.92
C GLY A 240 -11.81 -3.59 8.95
N TYR A 241 -11.05 -3.83 10.02
CA TYR A 241 -11.48 -4.71 11.11
C TYR A 241 -12.64 -4.14 11.91
N LEU A 242 -12.64 -2.83 12.21
CA LEU A 242 -13.72 -2.17 12.94
C LEU A 242 -15.04 -2.20 12.15
N MET A 243 -14.98 -2.14 10.81
CA MET A 243 -16.16 -2.21 9.94
C MET A 243 -16.85 -3.59 9.95
N VAL A 244 -16.18 -4.64 10.39
CA VAL A 244 -16.78 -5.97 10.53
C VAL A 244 -17.96 -5.93 11.52
N VAL A 245 -17.84 -5.16 12.60
CA VAL A 245 -18.89 -5.04 13.63
C VAL A 245 -20.17 -4.43 13.06
N PRO A 246 -20.18 -3.24 12.42
CA PRO A 246 -21.38 -2.69 11.79
C PRO A 246 -21.93 -3.58 10.67
N ILE A 247 -21.09 -4.24 9.88
CA ILE A 247 -21.55 -5.15 8.82
C ILE A 247 -22.36 -6.32 9.40
N ILE A 248 -21.95 -6.87 10.55
CA ILE A 248 -22.67 -7.95 11.21
C ILE A 248 -23.93 -7.46 11.93
N LEU A 249 -23.86 -6.30 12.59
CA LEU A 249 -24.95 -5.80 13.42
C LEU A 249 -26.02 -5.04 12.65
N LEU A 250 -25.67 -4.41 11.53
CA LEU A 250 -26.55 -3.51 10.76
C LEU A 250 -26.57 -3.87 9.25
N PRO A 251 -26.71 -5.15 8.86
CA PRO A 251 -26.62 -5.53 7.45
C PRO A 251 -27.68 -4.83 6.59
N ALA A 252 -28.94 -4.85 7.03
CA ALA A 252 -30.05 -4.23 6.30
C ALA A 252 -29.88 -2.71 6.13
N SER A 253 -29.35 -2.02 7.14
CA SER A 253 -29.09 -0.57 7.07
C SER A 253 -27.98 -0.23 6.09
N LEU A 254 -26.94 -1.06 5.99
CA LEU A 254 -25.83 -0.86 5.06
C LEU A 254 -26.23 -1.17 3.61
N GLU A 255 -27.12 -2.13 3.38
CA GLU A 255 -27.67 -2.43 2.06
C GLU A 255 -28.58 -1.30 1.55
N THR A 256 -29.43 -0.75 2.43
CA THR A 256 -30.37 0.34 2.07
C THR A 256 -29.70 1.71 1.99
N ALA A 257 -28.61 1.91 2.71
CA ALA A 257 -27.88 3.18 2.77
C ALA A 257 -26.35 2.98 2.61
N PRO A 258 -25.85 2.67 1.40
CA PRO A 258 -24.43 2.38 1.16
C PRO A 258 -23.49 3.57 1.52
N TRP A 259 -24.01 4.80 1.53
CA TRP A 259 -23.28 5.98 2.01
C TRP A 259 -22.90 5.87 3.50
N LEU A 260 -23.67 5.12 4.30
CA LEU A 260 -23.43 4.93 5.73
C LEU A 260 -22.10 4.18 5.96
N ALA A 261 -21.82 3.14 5.17
CA ALA A 261 -20.55 2.43 5.24
C ALA A 261 -19.36 3.36 4.97
N THR A 262 -19.45 4.21 3.95
CA THR A 262 -18.39 5.18 3.64
C THR A 262 -18.26 6.27 4.72
N ALA A 263 -19.38 6.72 5.27
CA ALA A 263 -19.36 7.69 6.37
C ALA A 263 -18.68 7.10 7.63
N MET A 264 -19.04 5.88 8.02
CA MET A 264 -18.41 5.18 9.15
C MET A 264 -16.92 4.93 8.90
N HIS A 265 -16.56 4.47 7.71
CA HIS A 265 -15.16 4.31 7.32
C HIS A 265 -14.38 5.63 7.45
N THR A 266 -14.95 6.72 6.96
CA THR A 266 -14.34 8.06 7.04
C THR A 266 -14.17 8.53 8.48
N VAL A 267 -15.16 8.31 9.34
CA VAL A 267 -15.07 8.65 10.77
C VAL A 267 -13.97 7.84 11.45
N PHE A 268 -13.94 6.51 11.27
CA PHE A 268 -12.89 5.68 11.85
C PHE A 268 -11.49 6.10 11.39
N MET A 269 -11.31 6.34 10.09
CA MET A 269 -10.04 6.85 9.55
C MET A 269 -9.64 8.17 10.18
N SER A 270 -10.59 9.11 10.34
CA SER A 270 -10.34 10.44 10.90
C SER A 270 -9.91 10.40 12.38
N VAL A 271 -10.35 9.40 13.13
CA VAL A 271 -9.97 9.19 14.53
C VAL A 271 -8.67 8.42 14.66
N LEU A 272 -8.49 7.38 13.85
CA LEU A 272 -7.34 6.47 13.97
C LEU A 272 -6.05 7.08 13.43
N ILE A 273 -6.09 7.91 12.38
CA ILE A 273 -4.88 8.56 11.85
C ILE A 273 -4.19 9.41 12.92
N PRO A 274 -4.84 10.37 13.60
CA PRO A 274 -4.21 11.13 14.68
C PRO A 274 -3.72 10.24 15.83
N LEU A 275 -4.44 9.18 16.16
CA LEU A 275 -4.05 8.23 17.20
C LEU A 275 -2.71 7.55 16.86
N PHE A 276 -2.54 7.08 15.63
CA PHE A 276 -1.28 6.47 15.21
C PHE A 276 -0.16 7.52 15.09
N VAL A 277 -0.42 8.72 14.59
CA VAL A 277 0.57 9.82 14.60
C VAL A 277 1.02 10.13 16.03
N TYR A 278 0.08 10.13 16.99
CA TYR A 278 0.42 10.31 18.40
C TYR A 278 1.29 9.16 18.94
N GLY A 279 1.08 7.92 18.48
CA GLY A 279 1.97 6.80 18.77
C GLY A 279 3.42 7.05 18.37
N TYR A 280 3.64 7.59 17.17
CA TYR A 280 4.98 8.01 16.71
C TYR A 280 5.54 9.19 17.52
N PHE A 281 4.71 10.16 17.88
CA PHE A 281 5.11 11.28 18.74
C PHE A 281 5.65 10.80 20.09
N ARG A 282 5.03 9.78 20.70
CA ARG A 282 5.49 9.22 21.97
C ARG A 282 6.88 8.58 21.88
N GLN A 283 7.29 8.12 20.71
CA GLN A 283 8.61 7.48 20.51
C GLN A 283 9.73 8.50 20.29
N LEU A 284 9.40 9.79 20.07
CA LEU A 284 10.41 10.83 19.92
C LEU A 284 11.14 11.09 21.25
N PRO A 285 12.45 11.38 21.20
CA PRO A 285 13.21 11.87 22.36
C PRO A 285 12.55 13.11 22.97
N PHE A 286 12.64 13.22 24.29
CA PHE A 286 11.90 14.26 25.04
C PHE A 286 12.29 15.70 24.63
N ASP A 287 13.55 15.93 24.35
CA ASP A 287 14.12 17.20 23.88
C ASP A 287 13.53 17.68 22.55
N ARG A 288 13.12 16.78 21.67
CA ARG A 288 12.55 17.08 20.34
C ARG A 288 11.03 17.17 20.30
N ARG A 289 10.34 16.75 21.35
CA ARG A 289 8.87 16.69 21.36
C ARG A 289 8.21 18.06 21.19
N ALA A 290 8.79 19.09 21.80
CA ALA A 290 8.25 20.46 21.72
C ALA A 290 8.27 20.97 20.27
N ASP A 291 9.38 20.80 19.57
CA ASP A 291 9.56 21.31 18.20
C ASP A 291 8.78 20.49 17.16
N MET A 292 8.67 19.18 17.37
CA MET A 292 7.99 18.29 16.44
C MET A 292 6.46 18.28 16.61
N LYS A 293 5.93 18.68 17.76
CA LYS A 293 4.49 18.67 18.03
C LYS A 293 3.66 19.43 16.98
N PRO A 294 3.96 20.70 16.63
CA PRO A 294 3.19 21.43 15.63
C PRO A 294 3.27 20.78 14.24
N ILE A 295 4.44 20.25 13.86
CA ILE A 295 4.68 19.61 12.59
C ILE A 295 3.84 18.34 12.47
N LEU A 296 3.88 17.47 13.48
CA LEU A 296 3.10 16.23 13.50
C LEU A 296 1.60 16.50 13.53
N THR A 297 1.16 17.59 14.18
CA THR A 297 -0.24 18.02 14.14
C THR A 297 -0.65 18.39 12.70
N VAL A 298 0.16 19.18 11.99
CA VAL A 298 -0.09 19.52 10.59
C VAL A 298 -0.11 18.29 9.71
N VAL A 299 0.83 17.35 9.92
CA VAL A 299 0.87 16.07 9.17
C VAL A 299 -0.40 15.27 9.43
N ALA A 300 -0.82 15.10 10.68
CA ALA A 300 -2.05 14.37 11.03
C ALA A 300 -3.30 14.99 10.40
N LEU A 301 -3.45 16.31 10.50
CA LEU A 301 -4.57 17.04 9.91
C LEU A 301 -4.60 16.89 8.38
N ALA A 302 -3.46 17.03 7.73
CA ALA A 302 -3.37 16.86 6.29
C ALA A 302 -3.66 15.41 5.84
N GLN A 303 -3.19 14.42 6.58
CA GLN A 303 -3.52 13.01 6.32
C GLN A 303 -5.02 12.73 6.47
N VAL A 304 -5.65 13.25 7.54
CA VAL A 304 -7.10 13.14 7.73
C VAL A 304 -7.83 13.82 6.58
N LEU A 305 -7.44 15.05 6.23
CA LEU A 305 -8.05 15.80 5.11
C LEU A 305 -7.95 15.02 3.79
N LEU A 306 -6.79 14.44 3.50
CA LEU A 306 -6.59 13.65 2.28
C LEU A 306 -7.41 12.37 2.28
N CYS A 307 -7.38 11.61 3.38
CA CYS A 307 -8.07 10.31 3.45
C CYS A 307 -9.60 10.49 3.53
N ALA A 308 -10.07 11.39 4.39
CA ALA A 308 -11.49 11.69 4.52
C ALA A 308 -12.03 12.45 3.31
N GLY A 309 -11.30 13.45 2.81
CA GLY A 309 -11.71 14.26 1.67
C GLY A 309 -11.85 13.45 0.39
N LEU A 310 -10.88 12.60 0.06
CA LEU A 310 -10.98 11.70 -1.09
C LEU A 310 -12.04 10.60 -0.88
N GLY A 311 -12.25 10.12 0.36
CA GLY A 311 -13.32 9.19 0.70
C GLY A 311 -14.71 9.82 0.50
N LEU A 312 -14.93 11.05 0.95
CA LEU A 312 -16.17 11.80 0.73
C LEU A 312 -16.37 12.17 -0.75
N LEU A 313 -15.29 12.51 -1.45
CA LEU A 313 -15.35 12.76 -2.89
C LEU A 313 -15.88 11.53 -3.65
N HIS A 314 -15.48 10.35 -3.22
CA HIS A 314 -15.97 9.08 -3.81
C HIS A 314 -17.50 8.92 -3.69
N LEU A 315 -18.11 9.43 -2.60
CA LEU A 315 -19.58 9.45 -2.46
C LEU A 315 -20.26 10.41 -3.44
N ILE A 316 -19.62 11.55 -3.74
CA ILE A 316 -20.21 12.59 -4.58
C ILE A 316 -20.01 12.26 -6.06
N VAL A 317 -18.84 11.78 -6.43
CA VAL A 317 -18.42 11.65 -7.83
C VAL A 317 -18.72 10.27 -8.40
N PHE A 318 -18.99 9.26 -7.57
CA PHE A 318 -19.20 7.87 -8.01
C PHE A 318 -18.14 7.38 -9.03
N ALA A 319 -16.91 7.87 -8.91
CA ALA A 319 -15.85 7.57 -9.86
C ALA A 319 -15.10 6.29 -9.44
N PRO A 320 -15.14 5.22 -10.24
CA PRO A 320 -14.40 3.99 -9.93
C PRO A 320 -12.88 4.22 -9.91
N ALA A 321 -12.41 5.31 -10.52
CA ALA A 321 -11.01 5.68 -10.64
C ALA A 321 -10.49 6.62 -9.54
N ALA A 322 -11.29 6.94 -8.52
CA ALA A 322 -10.82 7.82 -7.45
C ALA A 322 -9.76 7.09 -6.59
N PRO A 323 -8.51 7.60 -6.52
CA PRO A 323 -7.48 7.00 -5.69
C PRO A 323 -7.85 7.17 -4.22
N THR A 324 -7.58 6.16 -3.41
CA THR A 324 -7.73 6.28 -1.94
C THR A 324 -6.63 7.18 -1.38
N GLY A 325 -6.93 7.90 -0.29
CA GLY A 325 -5.96 8.80 0.35
C GLY A 325 -4.62 8.11 0.68
N PRO A 326 -4.61 6.96 1.36
CA PRO A 326 -3.37 6.23 1.64
C PRO A 326 -2.59 5.85 0.38
N ALA A 327 -3.26 5.36 -0.67
CA ALA A 327 -2.62 4.98 -1.93
C ALA A 327 -1.92 6.18 -2.59
N LEU A 328 -2.58 7.35 -2.63
CA LEU A 328 -2.03 8.56 -3.20
C LEU A 328 -0.81 9.05 -2.40
N ILE A 329 -0.87 9.05 -1.06
CA ILE A 329 0.25 9.41 -0.19
C ILE A 329 1.48 8.54 -0.51
N VAL A 330 1.31 7.23 -0.61
CA VAL A 330 2.41 6.31 -0.93
C VAL A 330 2.95 6.55 -2.33
N CYS A 331 2.09 6.59 -3.35
CA CYS A 331 2.52 6.77 -4.73
C CYS A 331 3.37 8.04 -4.90
N VAL A 332 2.88 9.18 -4.38
CA VAL A 332 3.61 10.46 -4.48
C VAL A 332 4.93 10.41 -3.71
N THR A 333 4.93 9.86 -2.50
CA THR A 333 6.14 9.77 -1.67
C THR A 333 7.20 8.87 -2.30
N VAL A 334 6.81 7.74 -2.88
CA VAL A 334 7.72 6.81 -3.58
C VAL A 334 8.28 7.46 -4.84
N VAL A 335 7.45 8.16 -5.64
CA VAL A 335 7.92 8.88 -6.84
C VAL A 335 8.93 9.96 -6.46
N LEU A 336 8.68 10.71 -5.38
CA LEU A 336 9.62 11.72 -4.88
C LEU A 336 10.93 11.09 -4.37
N ALA A 337 10.87 9.93 -3.71
CA ALA A 337 12.06 9.20 -3.26
C ALA A 337 12.88 8.69 -4.46
N LEU A 338 12.24 8.10 -5.47
CA LEU A 338 12.90 7.69 -6.72
C LEU A 338 13.50 8.88 -7.46
N GLY A 339 12.78 10.01 -7.55
CA GLY A 339 13.28 11.25 -8.14
C GLY A 339 14.57 11.74 -7.47
N ARG A 340 14.66 11.64 -6.14
CA ARG A 340 15.89 11.98 -5.39
C ARG A 340 17.06 11.08 -5.76
N VAL A 341 16.83 9.76 -5.90
CA VAL A 341 17.88 8.82 -6.36
C VAL A 341 18.39 9.20 -7.75
N LEU A 342 17.49 9.64 -8.64
CA LEU A 342 17.86 10.04 -10.01
C LEU A 342 18.64 11.36 -10.05
N VAL A 343 18.22 12.37 -9.28
CA VAL A 343 18.82 13.73 -9.29
C VAL A 343 20.14 13.81 -8.55
N SER A 344 20.29 13.10 -7.43
CA SER A 344 21.55 13.11 -6.65
C SER A 344 22.79 12.71 -7.46
N GLY A 345 22.61 11.94 -8.53
CA GLY A 345 23.69 11.58 -9.44
C GLY A 345 24.12 12.67 -10.43
N ARG A 346 23.28 13.69 -10.71
CA ARG A 346 23.64 14.77 -11.65
C ARG A 346 24.53 15.86 -11.02
N ARG A 347 24.42 16.08 -9.70
CA ARG A 347 25.22 17.11 -9.01
C ARG A 347 26.67 16.73 -8.79
N GLN A 348 27.08 15.47 -8.97
CA GLN A 348 28.45 15.00 -8.81
C GLN A 348 29.21 14.91 -10.13
N THR A 349 28.59 15.18 -11.27
CA THR A 349 29.22 15.19 -12.60
C THR A 349 29.48 16.62 -13.12
N ARG A 350 29.18 17.63 -12.34
CA ARG A 350 29.59 19.02 -12.54
C ARG A 350 30.55 19.45 -11.45
#